data_5a1ecb2c7f41599c2f8ba7e658360e14
#
_entry.id   5a1ecb2c7f41599c2f8ba7e658360e14
#
_cell.length_a   1.000
_cell.length_b   1.000
_cell.length_c   1.000
_cell.angle_alpha   90.00
_cell.angle_beta   90.00
_cell.angle_gamma   90.00
#
_symmetry.space_group_name_H-M   'P 1'
#
loop_
_entity.id
_entity.type
_entity.pdbx_description
1 polymer ?
#
loop_
_entity_poly.entity_id
_entity_poly.type
_entity_poly.pdbx_seq_one_letter_code
_entity_poly.pdbx_strand_id
1 'polypeptide(L)'
;MSQENPAGAGLPTLSKSTIWMINFGFLGVQTAFTLQSSQMSRIFQTIGADPNNLGWFFILPPLMGLVVQPIVGYYSDRTWAPKLGGRRLPYLLLGMIVAVIVMLLLPNSGSFGFGYGSLAALWFGAITVAFLDLSSNVAMQPFKMMVGDMVNDDQKSYAYGIQSFLSNTGAVLAAIFPFLFTWFGVKNIAPKGVVPDSVKVAFYVGAALLVVTSLFTVFRVHEYDPATYAKYHGITEEDNKEGGNWFTLLKTAPKAFWTVTLVQFFCWFAFQYLWTYSAGAIAKNVWDTTNATSAGYQAAGNWYGVLAAVQSIAAVVWSYVLAKVPNKYHKLGYAGSLLLGAFGFISVFFIHDQWTLIISYILVGIAWAGMNTYPLTIVTNALSGKHMGTYLGLFNGSICLPQIVASLLSFALFPLFGNSQVNMFILGGIVLALGALSVGTIKETYAE
;
A
#
# COMPACT_ATOMS: atom_id res chain seq x y z
N MET A 1 53.28 0.78 0.09
CA MET A 1 52.58 1.91 -0.56
C MET A 1 51.12 1.46 -0.73
N SER A 2 50.32 1.78 0.26
CA SER A 2 48.87 1.58 0.23
C SER A 2 48.28 2.68 -0.66
N GLN A 3 47.69 2.29 -1.78
CA GLN A 3 46.88 3.18 -2.60
C GLN A 3 45.73 3.69 -1.75
N GLU A 4 45.72 4.97 -1.43
CA GLU A 4 44.54 5.68 -0.94
C GLU A 4 43.45 5.55 -2.02
N ASN A 5 42.38 4.85 -1.70
CA ASN A 5 41.20 4.80 -2.54
C ASN A 5 40.51 6.16 -2.48
N PRO A 6 40.23 6.83 -3.62
CA PRO A 6 39.60 8.13 -3.63
C PRO A 6 38.19 8.06 -3.02
N ALA A 7 37.70 9.20 -2.55
CA ALA A 7 36.35 9.39 -2.02
C ALA A 7 35.28 8.68 -2.91
N GLY A 8 34.58 7.71 -2.35
CA GLY A 8 33.63 6.87 -3.07
C GLY A 8 34.03 5.39 -3.08
N ALA A 9 34.59 4.86 -2.00
CA ALA A 9 34.67 3.41 -1.81
C ALA A 9 33.24 2.87 -1.71
N GLY A 10 32.75 2.28 -2.80
CA GLY A 10 31.37 1.75 -2.89
C GLY A 10 31.00 0.84 -1.72
N LEU A 11 29.70 0.69 -1.45
CA LEU A 11 29.18 -0.13 -0.37
C LEU A 11 29.72 -1.58 -0.44
N PRO A 12 30.05 -2.20 0.69
CA PRO A 12 30.57 -3.56 0.73
C PRO A 12 29.50 -4.57 0.29
N THR A 13 29.95 -5.70 -0.24
CA THR A 13 29.06 -6.82 -0.57
C THR A 13 28.53 -7.46 0.71
N LEU A 14 27.20 -7.47 0.87
CA LEU A 14 26.52 -8.07 2.01
C LEU A 14 26.27 -9.55 1.77
N SER A 15 26.25 -10.35 2.86
CA SER A 15 25.79 -11.73 2.78
C SER A 15 24.29 -11.78 2.45
N LYS A 16 23.84 -12.86 1.77
CA LYS A 16 22.41 -13.07 1.50
C LYS A 16 21.59 -13.08 2.79
N SER A 17 22.11 -13.66 3.88
CA SER A 17 21.47 -13.65 5.19
C SER A 17 21.25 -12.23 5.73
N THR A 18 22.23 -11.35 5.60
CA THR A 18 22.12 -9.95 6.01
C THR A 18 21.03 -9.22 5.22
N ILE A 19 20.94 -9.43 3.91
CA ILE A 19 19.89 -8.85 3.06
C ILE A 19 18.50 -9.33 3.49
N TRP A 20 18.35 -10.61 3.84
CA TRP A 20 17.10 -11.13 4.40
C TRP A 20 16.76 -10.49 5.74
N MET A 21 17.72 -10.34 6.65
CA MET A 21 17.51 -9.72 7.96
C MET A 21 17.09 -8.24 7.85
N ILE A 22 17.69 -7.48 6.92
CA ILE A 22 17.32 -6.08 6.65
C ILE A 22 15.83 -5.97 6.26
N ASN A 23 15.33 -6.92 5.47
CA ASN A 23 13.98 -6.86 4.92
C ASN A 23 12.93 -7.61 5.75
N PHE A 24 13.32 -8.46 6.70
CA PHE A 24 12.41 -9.41 7.34
C PHE A 24 11.23 -8.75 8.07
N GLY A 25 11.47 -7.64 8.76
CA GLY A 25 10.41 -6.88 9.43
C GLY A 25 9.36 -6.27 8.50
N PHE A 26 9.68 -6.13 7.21
CA PHE A 26 8.73 -5.60 6.23
C PHE A 26 7.51 -6.51 6.04
N LEU A 27 7.67 -7.82 6.26
CA LEU A 27 6.54 -8.77 6.28
C LEU A 27 5.48 -8.37 7.31
N GLY A 28 5.88 -8.06 8.54
CA GLY A 28 4.94 -7.65 9.60
C GLY A 28 4.32 -6.28 9.34
N VAL A 29 5.09 -5.31 8.86
CA VAL A 29 4.59 -3.97 8.51
C VAL A 29 3.55 -4.07 7.39
N GLN A 30 3.82 -4.88 6.37
CA GLN A 30 2.88 -5.09 5.27
C GLN A 30 1.62 -5.85 5.72
N THR A 31 1.76 -6.78 6.67
CA THR A 31 0.61 -7.46 7.29
C THR A 31 -0.31 -6.45 7.99
N ALA A 32 0.24 -5.52 8.78
CA ALA A 32 -0.54 -4.48 9.45
C ALA A 32 -1.26 -3.58 8.44
N PHE A 33 -0.55 -3.11 7.41
CA PHE A 33 -1.11 -2.27 6.36
C PHE A 33 -2.23 -2.97 5.58
N THR A 34 -2.07 -4.25 5.25
CA THR A 34 -3.07 -5.01 4.49
C THR A 34 -4.29 -5.36 5.35
N LEU A 35 -4.13 -5.68 6.64
CA LEU A 35 -5.27 -5.84 7.55
C LEU A 35 -6.10 -4.57 7.62
N GLN A 36 -5.46 -3.42 7.73
CA GLN A 36 -6.15 -2.13 7.68
C GLN A 36 -6.93 -1.99 6.38
N SER A 37 -6.27 -2.04 5.24
CA SER A 37 -6.89 -1.75 3.95
C SER A 37 -7.99 -2.76 3.56
N SER A 38 -7.84 -4.03 3.91
CA SER A 38 -8.82 -5.08 3.58
C SER A 38 -10.01 -5.13 4.54
N GLN A 39 -9.84 -4.74 5.82
CA GLN A 39 -10.89 -4.87 6.83
C GLN A 39 -11.54 -3.54 7.22
N MET A 40 -10.98 -2.41 6.80
CA MET A 40 -11.44 -1.07 7.20
C MET A 40 -12.90 -0.83 6.84
N SER A 41 -13.31 -1.08 5.58
CA SER A 41 -14.70 -0.93 5.15
C SER A 41 -15.64 -1.81 5.96
N ARG A 42 -15.26 -3.06 6.20
CA ARG A 42 -16.03 -4.02 7.00
C ARG A 42 -16.17 -3.54 8.44
N ILE A 43 -15.10 -3.12 9.09
CA ILE A 43 -15.14 -2.63 10.47
C ILE A 43 -16.06 -1.43 10.60
N PHE A 44 -15.87 -0.40 9.76
CA PHE A 44 -16.68 0.83 9.84
C PHE A 44 -18.16 0.55 9.59
N GLN A 45 -18.53 -0.24 8.58
CA GLN A 45 -19.93 -0.56 8.33
C GLN A 45 -20.52 -1.43 9.46
N THR A 46 -19.73 -2.36 10.04
CA THR A 46 -20.17 -3.18 11.16
C THR A 46 -20.47 -2.35 12.42
N ILE A 47 -19.69 -1.30 12.70
CA ILE A 47 -19.96 -0.41 13.84
C ILE A 47 -21.02 0.66 13.54
N GLY A 48 -21.55 0.71 12.31
CA GLY A 48 -22.71 1.52 11.92
C GLY A 48 -22.38 2.75 11.07
N ALA A 49 -21.24 2.78 10.37
CA ALA A 49 -20.97 3.80 9.38
C ALA A 49 -21.88 3.64 8.17
N ASP A 50 -22.50 4.74 7.73
CA ASP A 50 -23.26 4.79 6.49
C ASP A 50 -22.29 4.64 5.29
N PRO A 51 -22.60 3.75 4.33
CA PRO A 51 -21.81 3.61 3.11
C PRO A 51 -21.55 4.90 2.35
N ASN A 52 -22.48 5.86 2.39
CA ASN A 52 -22.30 7.18 1.79
C ASN A 52 -21.18 8.00 2.46
N ASN A 53 -20.91 7.75 3.72
CA ASN A 53 -19.91 8.47 4.51
C ASN A 53 -18.55 7.77 4.58
N LEU A 54 -18.37 6.60 3.93
CA LEU A 54 -17.11 5.86 3.96
C LEU A 54 -15.92 6.67 3.44
N GLY A 55 -16.16 7.57 2.49
CA GLY A 55 -15.12 8.45 1.95
C GLY A 55 -14.37 9.24 3.04
N TRP A 56 -15.02 9.65 4.13
CA TRP A 56 -14.36 10.34 5.24
C TRP A 56 -13.28 9.50 5.91
N PHE A 57 -13.52 8.22 6.05
CA PHE A 57 -12.56 7.30 6.66
C PHE A 57 -11.45 6.93 5.67
N PHE A 58 -11.81 6.72 4.41
CA PHE A 58 -10.88 6.31 3.35
C PHE A 58 -9.99 7.44 2.80
N ILE A 59 -10.23 8.71 3.19
CA ILE A 59 -9.32 9.82 2.91
C ILE A 59 -8.09 9.82 3.84
N LEU A 60 -8.21 9.23 5.03
CA LEU A 60 -7.17 9.28 6.07
C LEU A 60 -5.86 8.57 5.65
N PRO A 61 -5.88 7.32 5.15
CA PRO A 61 -4.68 6.63 4.71
C PRO A 61 -3.84 7.41 3.69
N PRO A 62 -4.36 7.83 2.54
CA PRO A 62 -3.56 8.56 1.56
C PRO A 62 -3.11 9.94 2.07
N LEU A 63 -3.89 10.59 2.94
CA LEU A 63 -3.49 11.84 3.57
C LEU A 63 -2.29 11.65 4.49
N MET A 64 -2.30 10.60 5.32
CA MET A 64 -1.17 10.27 6.18
C MET A 64 0.06 9.87 5.36
N GLY A 65 -0.10 9.06 4.31
CA GLY A 65 0.98 8.71 3.41
C GLY A 65 1.64 9.91 2.73
N LEU A 66 0.84 10.90 2.31
CA LEU A 66 1.33 12.12 1.66
C LEU A 66 2.16 12.99 2.61
N VAL A 67 1.75 13.09 3.88
CA VAL A 67 2.37 13.99 4.87
C VAL A 67 3.52 13.32 5.62
N VAL A 68 3.31 12.08 6.06
CA VAL A 68 4.22 11.41 7.01
C VAL A 68 5.51 10.95 6.34
N GLN A 69 5.45 10.43 5.12
CA GLN A 69 6.63 9.87 4.45
C GLN A 69 7.77 10.90 4.26
N PRO A 70 7.52 12.13 3.77
CA PRO A 70 8.57 13.15 3.69
C PRO A 70 9.12 13.56 5.05
N ILE A 71 8.26 13.66 6.07
CA ILE A 71 8.66 14.05 7.43
C ILE A 71 9.60 12.98 8.02
N VAL A 72 9.22 11.71 7.94
CA VAL A 72 10.05 10.61 8.45
C VAL A 72 11.37 10.52 7.70
N GLY A 73 11.35 10.70 6.38
CA GLY A 73 12.57 10.78 5.57
C GLY A 73 13.52 11.84 6.11
N TYR A 74 13.03 13.08 6.22
CA TYR A 74 13.82 14.23 6.67
C TYR A 74 14.42 14.05 8.08
N TYR A 75 13.62 13.61 9.04
CA TYR A 75 14.10 13.44 10.41
C TYR A 75 15.00 12.22 10.57
N SER A 76 14.70 11.11 9.88
CA SER A 76 15.52 9.90 9.98
C SER A 76 16.91 10.07 9.35
N ASP A 77 17.07 10.97 8.37
CA ASP A 77 18.39 11.33 7.82
C ASP A 77 19.29 12.04 8.85
N ARG A 78 18.70 12.72 9.82
CA ARG A 78 19.37 13.55 10.85
C ARG A 78 19.48 12.86 12.21
N THR A 79 18.87 11.71 12.37
CA THR A 79 18.87 10.95 13.64
C THR A 79 20.02 9.95 13.63
N TRP A 80 20.70 9.82 14.76
CA TRP A 80 21.58 8.70 15.04
C TRP A 80 21.35 8.20 16.46
N ALA A 81 21.00 6.91 16.60
CA ALA A 81 20.76 6.28 17.89
C ALA A 81 21.78 5.14 18.13
N PRO A 82 22.94 5.42 18.76
CA PRO A 82 24.01 4.44 18.96
C PRO A 82 23.56 3.17 19.67
N LYS A 83 22.63 3.30 20.64
CA LYS A 83 22.11 2.17 21.44
C LYS A 83 21.24 1.21 20.62
N LEU A 84 20.58 1.71 19.57
CA LEU A 84 19.78 0.91 18.64
C LEU A 84 20.56 0.53 17.38
N GLY A 85 21.78 1.06 17.21
CA GLY A 85 22.67 0.75 16.10
C GLY A 85 22.17 1.27 14.75
N GLY A 86 21.47 2.42 14.72
CA GLY A 86 20.97 2.94 13.45
C GLY A 86 20.34 4.33 13.49
N ARG A 87 20.07 4.87 12.31
CA ARG A 87 19.27 6.09 12.06
C ARG A 87 17.83 5.77 11.70
N ARG A 88 17.59 4.66 11.05
CA ARG A 88 16.25 4.22 10.58
C ARG A 88 15.54 3.36 11.62
N LEU A 89 16.29 2.51 12.33
CA LEU A 89 15.74 1.56 13.32
C LEU A 89 14.91 2.20 14.44
N PRO A 90 15.24 3.40 14.98
CA PRO A 90 14.38 4.07 15.97
C PRO A 90 12.98 4.37 15.44
N TYR A 91 12.85 4.77 14.16
CA TYR A 91 11.55 5.05 13.53
C TYR A 91 10.76 3.77 13.27
N LEU A 92 11.44 2.69 12.86
CA LEU A 92 10.83 1.38 12.75
C LEU A 92 10.23 0.95 14.08
N LEU A 93 11.00 1.07 15.17
CA LEU A 93 10.55 0.68 16.52
C LEU A 93 9.38 1.55 17.00
N LEU A 94 9.45 2.86 16.80
CA LEU A 94 8.36 3.79 17.14
C LEU A 94 7.09 3.46 16.38
N GLY A 95 7.20 3.31 15.06
CA GLY A 95 6.07 2.93 14.21
C GLY A 95 5.46 1.59 14.61
N MET A 96 6.30 0.58 14.88
CA MET A 96 5.84 -0.72 15.34
C MET A 96 5.04 -0.60 16.65
N ILE A 97 5.57 0.09 17.68
CA ILE A 97 4.91 0.21 18.98
C ILE A 97 3.52 0.85 18.83
N VAL A 98 3.43 1.97 18.11
CA VAL A 98 2.16 2.66 17.90
C VAL A 98 1.21 1.79 17.08
N ALA A 99 1.69 1.14 15.99
CA ALA A 99 0.88 0.27 15.16
C ALA A 99 0.29 -0.90 15.96
N VAL A 100 1.07 -1.54 16.81
CA VAL A 100 0.60 -2.65 17.67
C VAL A 100 -0.53 -2.19 18.58
N ILE A 101 -0.36 -1.08 19.30
CA ILE A 101 -1.41 -0.54 20.19
C ILE A 101 -2.70 -0.30 19.38
N VAL A 102 -2.56 0.32 18.24
CA VAL A 102 -3.70 0.67 17.38
C VAL A 102 -4.36 -0.56 16.76
N MET A 103 -3.57 -1.57 16.37
CA MET A 103 -4.10 -2.86 15.89
C MET A 103 -4.91 -3.60 16.95
N LEU A 104 -4.63 -3.39 18.24
CA LEU A 104 -5.45 -3.92 19.31
C LEU A 104 -6.72 -3.08 19.53
N LEU A 105 -6.69 -1.78 19.27
CA LEU A 105 -7.82 -0.87 19.50
C LEU A 105 -8.84 -0.89 18.36
N LEU A 106 -8.38 -0.84 17.10
CA LEU A 106 -9.24 -0.67 15.93
C LEU A 106 -10.35 -1.73 15.82
N PRO A 107 -10.09 -3.05 15.89
CA PRO A 107 -11.13 -4.05 15.77
C PRO A 107 -12.06 -4.10 17.01
N ASN A 108 -11.70 -3.40 18.09
CA ASN A 108 -12.51 -3.27 19.29
C ASN A 108 -13.35 -2.00 19.33
N SER A 109 -13.37 -1.18 18.29
CA SER A 109 -14.08 0.12 18.23
C SER A 109 -15.57 0.01 18.64
N GLY A 110 -16.23 -1.10 18.30
CA GLY A 110 -17.62 -1.36 18.68
C GLY A 110 -17.79 -2.01 20.07
N SER A 111 -16.70 -2.34 20.77
CA SER A 111 -16.75 -3.09 22.05
C SER A 111 -16.64 -2.20 23.30
N PHE A 112 -16.37 -0.90 23.12
CA PHE A 112 -16.17 0.05 24.24
C PHE A 112 -17.47 0.67 24.75
N GLY A 113 -18.64 0.18 24.33
CA GLY A 113 -19.91 0.69 24.83
C GLY A 113 -20.37 2.02 24.20
N PHE A 114 -19.74 2.46 23.12
CA PHE A 114 -20.11 3.72 22.44
C PHE A 114 -21.49 3.66 21.75
N GLY A 115 -22.01 2.47 21.49
CA GLY A 115 -23.28 2.24 20.80
C GLY A 115 -23.12 2.19 19.26
N TYR A 116 -24.04 1.44 18.62
CA TYR A 116 -24.07 1.25 17.18
C TYR A 116 -24.38 2.56 16.45
N GLY A 117 -23.54 2.91 15.46
CA GLY A 117 -23.72 4.12 14.65
C GLY A 117 -23.48 5.43 15.42
N SER A 118 -23.00 5.36 16.66
CA SER A 118 -22.71 6.56 17.45
C SER A 118 -21.52 7.33 16.87
N LEU A 119 -21.58 8.65 17.00
CA LEU A 119 -20.47 9.52 16.57
C LEU A 119 -19.17 9.17 17.31
N ALA A 120 -19.27 8.76 18.58
CA ALA A 120 -18.11 8.34 19.40
C ALA A 120 -17.43 7.10 18.85
N ALA A 121 -18.19 6.06 18.45
CA ALA A 121 -17.62 4.85 17.85
C ALA A 121 -16.95 5.15 16.51
N LEU A 122 -17.57 5.96 15.67
CA LEU A 122 -17.05 6.33 14.35
C LEU A 122 -15.79 7.20 14.45
N TRP A 123 -15.77 8.21 15.34
CA TRP A 123 -14.57 9.02 15.57
C TRP A 123 -13.44 8.20 16.20
N PHE A 124 -13.75 7.32 17.14
CA PHE A 124 -12.74 6.44 17.71
C PHE A 124 -12.10 5.56 16.62
N GLY A 125 -12.93 4.95 15.76
CA GLY A 125 -12.45 4.18 14.61
C GLY A 125 -11.60 5.04 13.65
N ALA A 126 -12.05 6.24 13.30
CA ALA A 126 -11.35 7.16 12.40
C ALA A 126 -9.97 7.56 12.93
N ILE A 127 -9.90 7.97 14.21
CA ILE A 127 -8.64 8.32 14.87
C ILE A 127 -7.71 7.12 14.90
N THR A 128 -8.24 5.95 15.24
CA THR A 128 -7.44 4.70 15.29
C THR A 128 -6.88 4.34 13.91
N VAL A 129 -7.67 4.45 12.85
CA VAL A 129 -7.19 4.23 11.47
C VAL A 129 -6.12 5.25 11.09
N ALA A 130 -6.32 6.52 11.40
CA ALA A 130 -5.33 7.56 11.10
C ALA A 130 -3.98 7.27 11.78
N PHE A 131 -4.01 6.85 13.06
CA PHE A 131 -2.79 6.45 13.77
C PHE A 131 -2.18 5.15 13.25
N LEU A 132 -2.99 4.18 12.81
CA LEU A 132 -2.49 2.94 12.22
C LEU A 132 -1.77 3.23 10.90
N ASP A 133 -2.35 4.07 10.06
CA ASP A 133 -1.73 4.45 8.81
C ASP A 133 -0.47 5.30 9.01
N LEU A 134 -0.53 6.29 9.90
CA LEU A 134 0.63 7.07 10.29
C LEU A 134 1.78 6.16 10.75
N SER A 135 1.52 5.27 11.71
CA SER A 135 2.52 4.38 12.29
C SER A 135 3.04 3.35 11.29
N SER A 136 2.18 2.83 10.41
CA SER A 136 2.58 1.92 9.33
C SER A 136 3.50 2.62 8.32
N ASN A 137 3.21 3.86 7.94
CA ASN A 137 4.08 4.65 7.08
C ASN A 137 5.42 4.99 7.76
N VAL A 138 5.40 5.32 9.07
CA VAL A 138 6.62 5.55 9.86
C VAL A 138 7.49 4.30 9.91
N ALA A 139 6.90 3.11 10.06
CA ALA A 139 7.63 1.84 10.08
C ALA A 139 8.09 1.37 8.68
N MET A 140 7.32 1.68 7.65
CA MET A 140 7.61 1.24 6.27
C MET A 140 8.80 1.96 5.63
N GLN A 141 8.96 3.26 5.90
CA GLN A 141 10.02 4.08 5.30
C GLN A 141 11.44 3.58 5.63
N PRO A 142 11.76 3.20 6.89
CA PRO A 142 13.06 2.62 7.21
C PRO A 142 13.47 1.48 6.29
N PHE A 143 12.56 0.56 5.97
CA PHE A 143 12.90 -0.59 5.12
C PHE A 143 13.27 -0.19 3.70
N LYS A 144 12.55 0.76 3.11
CA LYS A 144 12.86 1.27 1.76
C LYS A 144 14.22 1.96 1.75
N MET A 145 14.52 2.72 2.81
CA MET A 145 15.76 3.48 2.94
C MET A 145 16.96 2.58 3.28
N MET A 146 16.82 1.61 4.20
CA MET A 146 17.93 0.72 4.57
C MET A 146 18.51 -0.05 3.38
N VAL A 147 17.67 -0.48 2.44
CA VAL A 147 18.16 -1.12 1.21
C VAL A 147 19.01 -0.14 0.39
N GLY A 148 18.57 1.11 0.25
CA GLY A 148 19.32 2.15 -0.43
C GLY A 148 20.63 2.53 0.28
N ASP A 149 20.58 2.58 1.62
CA ASP A 149 21.68 3.05 2.47
C ASP A 149 22.79 1.99 2.69
N MET A 150 22.44 0.70 2.66
CA MET A 150 23.33 -0.38 3.10
C MET A 150 23.73 -1.37 2.01
N VAL A 151 22.93 -1.50 0.94
CA VAL A 151 23.15 -2.50 -0.09
C VAL A 151 23.84 -1.89 -1.31
N ASN A 152 24.92 -2.52 -1.77
CA ASN A 152 25.63 -2.08 -2.98
C ASN A 152 24.77 -2.24 -4.24
N ASP A 153 25.10 -1.54 -5.31
CA ASP A 153 24.31 -1.47 -6.53
C ASP A 153 24.08 -2.84 -7.18
N ASP A 154 25.09 -3.72 -7.16
CA ASP A 154 25.00 -5.07 -7.73
C ASP A 154 23.99 -5.96 -7.02
N GLN A 155 23.75 -5.71 -5.72
CA GLN A 155 22.85 -6.50 -4.88
C GLN A 155 21.48 -5.84 -4.68
N LYS A 156 21.29 -4.56 -5.05
CA LYS A 156 20.01 -3.84 -4.84
C LYS A 156 18.83 -4.56 -5.47
N SER A 157 18.97 -5.07 -6.70
CA SER A 157 17.91 -5.81 -7.37
C SER A 157 17.47 -7.04 -6.57
N TYR A 158 18.43 -7.79 -6.02
CA TYR A 158 18.14 -8.93 -5.16
C TYR A 158 17.47 -8.50 -3.86
N ALA A 159 17.95 -7.44 -3.22
CA ALA A 159 17.42 -6.94 -1.96
C ALA A 159 15.97 -6.43 -2.10
N TYR A 160 15.66 -5.68 -3.15
CA TYR A 160 14.28 -5.26 -3.45
C TYR A 160 13.39 -6.43 -3.86
N GLY A 161 13.95 -7.46 -4.50
CA GLY A 161 13.25 -8.72 -4.78
C GLY A 161 12.80 -9.42 -3.50
N ILE A 162 13.69 -9.54 -2.51
CA ILE A 162 13.36 -10.08 -1.18
C ILE A 162 12.32 -9.21 -0.46
N GLN A 163 12.47 -7.88 -0.51
CA GLN A 163 11.51 -6.95 0.08
C GLN A 163 10.12 -7.13 -0.53
N SER A 164 10.03 -7.22 -1.85
CA SER A 164 8.77 -7.47 -2.56
C SER A 164 8.16 -8.82 -2.19
N PHE A 165 8.97 -9.88 -2.12
CA PHE A 165 8.52 -11.20 -1.70
C PHE A 165 7.92 -11.19 -0.29
N LEU A 166 8.62 -10.60 0.68
CA LEU A 166 8.14 -10.51 2.07
C LEU A 166 6.90 -9.62 2.18
N SER A 167 6.85 -8.52 1.45
CA SER A 167 5.69 -7.63 1.38
C SER A 167 4.44 -8.37 0.86
N ASN A 168 4.56 -9.05 -0.28
CA ASN A 168 3.43 -9.78 -0.85
C ASN A 168 3.01 -10.97 0.03
N THR A 169 3.97 -11.66 0.66
CA THR A 169 3.67 -12.73 1.62
C THR A 169 2.87 -12.20 2.81
N GLY A 170 3.29 -11.06 3.39
CA GLY A 170 2.56 -10.39 4.47
C GLY A 170 1.15 -9.97 4.04
N ALA A 171 1.00 -9.44 2.83
CA ALA A 171 -0.29 -9.03 2.29
C ALA A 171 -1.25 -10.22 2.09
N VAL A 172 -0.78 -11.32 1.51
CA VAL A 172 -1.58 -12.54 1.31
C VAL A 172 -2.02 -13.13 2.65
N LEU A 173 -1.10 -13.28 3.60
CA LEU A 173 -1.42 -13.81 4.94
C LEU A 173 -2.48 -12.94 5.63
N ALA A 174 -2.27 -11.62 5.65
CA ALA A 174 -3.19 -10.68 6.27
C ALA A 174 -4.59 -10.74 5.66
N ALA A 175 -4.68 -10.79 4.34
CA ALA A 175 -5.94 -10.80 3.62
C ALA A 175 -6.79 -12.05 3.95
N ILE A 176 -6.16 -13.22 4.06
CA ILE A 176 -6.88 -14.48 4.32
C ILE A 176 -7.10 -14.78 5.82
N PHE A 177 -6.46 -14.08 6.75
CA PHE A 177 -6.54 -14.38 8.18
C PHE A 177 -7.98 -14.49 8.70
N PRO A 178 -8.92 -13.55 8.47
CA PRO A 178 -10.27 -13.67 8.99
C PRO A 178 -11.01 -14.91 8.46
N PHE A 179 -10.82 -15.25 7.19
CA PHE A 179 -11.36 -16.46 6.58
C PHE A 179 -10.77 -17.72 7.23
N LEU A 180 -9.44 -17.76 7.33
CA LEU A 180 -8.71 -18.91 7.89
C LEU A 180 -9.10 -19.17 9.35
N PHE A 181 -9.18 -18.13 10.18
CA PHE A 181 -9.60 -18.27 11.57
C PHE A 181 -11.05 -18.71 11.69
N THR A 182 -11.93 -18.25 10.80
CA THR A 182 -13.31 -18.74 10.75
C THR A 182 -13.35 -20.23 10.41
N TRP A 183 -12.53 -20.68 9.48
CA TRP A 183 -12.40 -22.09 9.13
C TRP A 183 -11.90 -22.95 10.29
N PHE A 184 -11.02 -22.41 11.14
CA PHE A 184 -10.60 -23.04 12.39
C PHE A 184 -11.60 -22.90 13.56
N GLY A 185 -12.80 -22.38 13.30
CA GLY A 185 -13.89 -22.33 14.28
C GLY A 185 -14.00 -21.02 15.08
N VAL A 186 -13.21 -19.98 14.74
CA VAL A 186 -13.39 -18.65 15.34
C VAL A 186 -14.67 -18.00 14.83
N LYS A 187 -15.49 -17.48 15.76
CA LYS A 187 -16.81 -16.88 15.42
C LYS A 187 -16.67 -15.70 14.45
N ASN A 188 -17.45 -15.76 13.37
CA ASN A 188 -17.53 -14.70 12.37
C ASN A 188 -18.82 -13.86 12.49
N ILE A 189 -19.61 -14.07 13.53
CA ILE A 189 -20.84 -13.37 13.87
C ILE A 189 -20.68 -12.78 15.26
N ALA A 190 -21.13 -11.54 15.43
CA ALA A 190 -21.09 -10.82 16.69
C ALA A 190 -22.40 -10.06 16.93
N PRO A 191 -22.68 -9.57 18.14
CA PRO A 191 -23.78 -8.66 18.40
C PRO A 191 -23.72 -7.41 17.52
N LYS A 192 -24.86 -6.77 17.29
CA LYS A 192 -24.95 -5.56 16.47
C LYS A 192 -23.97 -4.49 16.95
N GLY A 193 -23.18 -3.97 16.02
CA GLY A 193 -22.18 -2.95 16.31
C GLY A 193 -20.85 -3.47 16.86
N VAL A 194 -20.69 -4.77 17.02
CA VAL A 194 -19.45 -5.39 17.48
C VAL A 194 -18.76 -6.10 16.31
N VAL A 195 -17.47 -5.86 16.15
CA VAL A 195 -16.66 -6.53 15.12
C VAL A 195 -16.49 -8.01 15.48
N PRO A 196 -16.67 -8.95 14.53
CA PRO A 196 -16.51 -10.37 14.79
C PRO A 196 -15.12 -10.78 15.30
N ASP A 197 -15.09 -11.85 16.11
CA ASP A 197 -13.85 -12.34 16.69
C ASP A 197 -12.83 -12.81 15.66
N SER A 198 -13.28 -13.30 14.49
CA SER A 198 -12.41 -13.66 13.37
C SER A 198 -11.55 -12.48 12.89
N VAL A 199 -12.12 -11.28 12.86
CA VAL A 199 -11.39 -10.04 12.52
C VAL A 199 -10.49 -9.60 13.67
N LYS A 200 -10.97 -9.64 14.92
CA LYS A 200 -10.17 -9.29 16.10
C LYS A 200 -8.91 -10.15 16.19
N VAL A 201 -9.07 -11.47 16.09
CA VAL A 201 -7.96 -12.43 16.11
C VAL A 201 -6.99 -12.17 14.96
N ALA A 202 -7.49 -11.84 13.74
CA ALA A 202 -6.62 -11.50 12.62
C ALA A 202 -5.71 -10.29 12.93
N PHE A 203 -6.27 -9.24 13.55
CA PHE A 203 -5.49 -8.08 13.98
C PHE A 203 -4.50 -8.42 15.10
N TYR A 204 -4.89 -9.26 16.06
CA TYR A 204 -3.99 -9.65 17.18
C TYR A 204 -2.82 -10.50 16.68
N VAL A 205 -3.08 -11.46 15.79
CA VAL A 205 -2.02 -12.28 15.16
C VAL A 205 -1.15 -11.42 14.26
N GLY A 206 -1.74 -10.51 13.50
CA GLY A 206 -1.00 -9.53 12.69
C GLY A 206 -0.10 -8.62 13.54
N ALA A 207 -0.59 -8.15 14.69
CA ALA A 207 0.20 -7.37 15.64
C ALA A 207 1.37 -8.18 16.23
N ALA A 208 1.14 -9.44 16.59
CA ALA A 208 2.19 -10.33 17.07
C ALA A 208 3.26 -10.57 15.98
N LEU A 209 2.82 -10.78 14.74
CA LEU A 209 3.72 -10.95 13.59
C LEU A 209 4.55 -9.67 13.35
N LEU A 210 3.93 -8.50 13.43
CA LEU A 210 4.61 -7.21 13.33
C LEU A 210 5.70 -7.05 14.40
N VAL A 211 5.38 -7.38 15.67
CA VAL A 211 6.35 -7.33 16.77
C VAL A 211 7.52 -8.26 16.50
N VAL A 212 7.25 -9.54 16.26
CA VAL A 212 8.30 -10.56 16.09
C VAL A 212 9.23 -10.22 14.94
N THR A 213 8.68 -9.86 13.78
CA THR A 213 9.49 -9.60 12.58
C THR A 213 10.25 -8.28 12.67
N SER A 214 9.64 -7.23 13.24
CA SER A 214 10.30 -5.93 13.42
C SER A 214 11.40 -5.98 14.47
N LEU A 215 11.15 -6.61 15.61
CA LEU A 215 12.18 -6.79 16.64
C LEU A 215 13.34 -7.66 16.13
N PHE A 216 13.05 -8.71 15.35
CA PHE A 216 14.10 -9.49 14.72
C PHE A 216 15.02 -8.62 13.88
N THR A 217 14.46 -7.73 13.03
CA THR A 217 15.26 -6.79 12.23
C THR A 217 16.02 -5.82 13.13
N VAL A 218 15.38 -5.19 14.12
CA VAL A 218 16.00 -4.21 15.01
C VAL A 218 17.20 -4.80 15.79
N PHE A 219 17.11 -6.06 16.25
CA PHE A 219 18.19 -6.68 17.00
C PHE A 219 19.31 -7.29 16.14
N ARG A 220 19.04 -7.55 14.87
CA ARG A 220 20.01 -8.22 13.98
C ARG A 220 20.69 -7.29 12.99
N VAL A 221 20.10 -6.13 12.71
CA VAL A 221 20.63 -5.17 11.74
C VAL A 221 21.32 -4.02 12.50
N HIS A 222 22.52 -3.67 12.05
CA HIS A 222 23.24 -2.49 12.51
C HIS A 222 23.54 -1.65 11.27
N GLU A 223 23.05 -0.43 11.25
CA GLU A 223 23.29 0.52 10.17
C GLU A 223 24.70 1.11 10.28
N TYR A 224 25.23 1.61 9.18
CA TYR A 224 26.52 2.32 9.20
C TYR A 224 26.40 3.60 10.03
N ASP A 225 27.40 3.85 10.87
CA ASP A 225 27.52 5.13 11.58
C ASP A 225 27.67 6.29 10.58
N PRO A 226 27.36 7.54 10.98
CA PRO A 226 27.33 8.68 10.07
C PRO A 226 28.64 8.91 9.31
N ALA A 227 29.80 8.65 9.93
CA ALA A 227 31.11 8.85 9.29
C ALA A 227 31.36 7.76 8.23
N THR A 228 31.09 6.51 8.56
CA THR A 228 31.19 5.37 7.64
C THR A 228 30.22 5.52 6.48
N TYR A 229 28.96 5.95 6.78
CA TYR A 229 27.96 6.22 5.76
C TYR A 229 28.41 7.30 4.76
N ALA A 230 28.87 8.44 5.25
CA ALA A 230 29.38 9.53 4.41
C ALA A 230 30.56 9.06 3.52
N LYS A 231 31.44 8.23 4.07
CA LYS A 231 32.59 7.67 3.33
C LYS A 231 32.13 6.76 2.18
N TYR A 232 31.15 5.87 2.42
CA TYR A 232 30.67 4.95 1.39
C TYR A 232 29.87 5.64 0.29
N HIS A 233 29.10 6.68 0.65
CA HIS A 233 28.25 7.41 -0.29
C HIS A 233 28.94 8.63 -0.93
N GLY A 234 30.18 8.93 -0.55
CA GLY A 234 30.95 10.08 -1.09
C GLY A 234 30.27 11.43 -0.81
N ILE A 235 29.52 11.54 0.31
CA ILE A 235 28.78 12.75 0.66
C ILE A 235 29.74 13.79 1.17
N THR A 236 29.76 14.97 0.52
CA THR A 236 30.52 16.16 0.95
C THR A 236 29.59 17.12 1.71
N GLU A 237 30.16 18.06 2.48
CA GLU A 237 29.38 19.08 3.20
C GLU A 237 28.59 20.02 2.25
N GLU A 238 29.01 20.13 0.98
CA GLU A 238 28.31 20.92 -0.04
C GLU A 238 27.02 20.25 -0.54
N ASP A 239 26.99 18.92 -0.60
CA ASP A 239 25.80 18.13 -1.05
C ASP A 239 24.58 18.31 -0.13
N ASN A 240 24.83 18.64 1.14
CA ASN A 240 23.75 18.89 2.12
C ASN A 240 23.04 20.23 1.94
N LYS A 241 23.49 21.12 1.05
CA LYS A 241 22.94 22.46 0.85
C LYS A 241 22.03 22.60 -0.38
N GLU A 242 22.08 21.67 -1.34
CA GLU A 242 21.26 21.72 -2.55
C GLU A 242 19.92 20.96 -2.39
N GLY A 243 19.04 21.46 -1.55
CA GLY A 243 17.61 21.12 -1.59
C GLY A 243 16.95 21.81 -2.78
N GLY A 244 16.76 21.14 -3.91
CA GLY A 244 16.06 21.73 -5.06
C GLY A 244 14.65 22.17 -4.66
N ASN A 245 14.26 23.40 -5.06
CA ASN A 245 12.92 23.90 -4.84
C ASN A 245 11.90 23.00 -5.61
N TRP A 246 11.08 22.25 -4.88
CA TRP A 246 10.13 21.30 -5.43
C TRP A 246 9.13 21.91 -6.43
N PHE A 247 8.75 23.20 -6.28
CA PHE A 247 7.95 23.92 -7.28
C PHE A 247 8.66 24.08 -8.61
N THR A 248 9.96 24.37 -8.58
CA THR A 248 10.77 24.49 -9.80
C THR A 248 10.89 23.13 -10.48
N LEU A 249 11.12 22.07 -9.70
CA LEU A 249 11.20 20.70 -10.21
C LEU A 249 9.89 20.24 -10.87
N LEU A 250 8.73 20.55 -10.27
CA LEU A 250 7.44 20.27 -10.90
C LEU A 250 7.26 20.99 -12.22
N LYS A 251 7.63 22.28 -12.31
CA LYS A 251 7.50 23.06 -13.55
C LYS A 251 8.41 22.55 -14.66
N THR A 252 9.57 22.02 -14.31
CA THR A 252 10.58 21.51 -15.26
C THR A 252 10.48 20.00 -15.50
N ALA A 253 9.53 19.33 -14.86
CA ALA A 253 9.33 17.89 -14.99
C ALA A 253 9.09 17.48 -16.46
N PRO A 254 9.69 16.36 -16.90
CA PRO A 254 9.51 15.84 -18.26
C PRO A 254 8.03 15.57 -18.58
N LYS A 255 7.65 15.63 -19.87
CA LYS A 255 6.29 15.32 -20.31
C LYS A 255 5.86 13.91 -19.87
N ALA A 256 6.77 12.93 -19.86
CA ALA A 256 6.53 11.58 -19.41
C ALA A 256 6.06 11.53 -17.94
N PHE A 257 6.64 12.36 -17.06
CA PHE A 257 6.21 12.48 -15.66
C PHE A 257 4.71 12.82 -15.56
N TRP A 258 4.25 13.84 -16.28
CA TRP A 258 2.86 14.29 -16.23
C TRP A 258 1.88 13.33 -16.92
N THR A 259 2.28 12.72 -18.03
CA THR A 259 1.41 11.76 -18.72
C THR A 259 1.27 10.45 -17.94
N VAL A 260 2.33 9.99 -17.28
CA VAL A 260 2.25 8.84 -16.36
C VAL A 260 1.43 9.19 -15.12
N THR A 261 1.59 10.40 -14.57
CA THR A 261 0.77 10.88 -13.44
C THR A 261 -0.72 10.91 -13.81
N LEU A 262 -1.09 11.27 -15.04
CA LEU A 262 -2.47 11.22 -15.51
C LEU A 262 -3.02 9.78 -15.52
N VAL A 263 -2.26 8.81 -16.02
CA VAL A 263 -2.68 7.39 -15.97
C VAL A 263 -2.83 6.92 -14.53
N GLN A 264 -1.86 7.24 -13.68
CA GLN A 264 -1.88 6.90 -12.27
C GLN A 264 -3.08 7.51 -11.54
N PHE A 265 -3.50 8.72 -11.93
CA PHE A 265 -4.70 9.35 -11.37
C PHE A 265 -5.93 8.43 -11.53
N PHE A 266 -6.18 7.93 -12.72
CA PHE A 266 -7.31 7.03 -12.98
C PHE A 266 -7.15 5.68 -12.27
N CYS A 267 -5.94 5.13 -12.24
CA CYS A 267 -5.67 3.85 -11.57
C CYS A 267 -5.96 3.93 -10.06
N TRP A 268 -5.34 4.88 -9.37
CA TRP A 268 -5.48 4.99 -7.91
C TRP A 268 -6.88 5.46 -7.49
N PHE A 269 -7.56 6.24 -8.34
CA PHE A 269 -8.95 6.57 -8.15
C PHE A 269 -9.83 5.31 -8.17
N ALA A 270 -9.68 4.44 -9.16
CA ALA A 270 -10.45 3.22 -9.28
C ALA A 270 -10.19 2.24 -8.10
N PHE A 271 -8.93 2.04 -7.74
CA PHE A 271 -8.56 1.18 -6.63
C PHE A 271 -9.01 1.71 -5.26
N GLN A 272 -9.14 3.03 -5.10
CA GLN A 272 -9.76 3.60 -3.90
C GLN A 272 -11.20 3.10 -3.72
N TYR A 273 -11.98 3.00 -4.79
CA TYR A 273 -13.34 2.45 -4.73
C TYR A 273 -13.37 0.94 -4.53
N LEU A 274 -12.37 0.22 -5.03
CA LEU A 274 -12.21 -1.21 -4.67
C LEU A 274 -12.16 -1.38 -3.15
N TRP A 275 -11.25 -0.70 -2.48
CA TRP A 275 -11.08 -0.84 -1.03
C TRP A 275 -12.27 -0.33 -0.24
N THR A 276 -12.88 0.74 -0.69
CA THR A 276 -14.02 1.36 0.00
C THR A 276 -15.27 0.50 -0.07
N TYR A 277 -15.57 -0.10 -1.22
CA TYR A 277 -16.89 -0.67 -1.50
C TYR A 277 -16.91 -2.20 -1.67
N SER A 278 -15.76 -2.90 -1.67
CA SER A 278 -15.71 -4.35 -1.92
C SER A 278 -16.62 -5.16 -0.98
N ALA A 279 -16.50 -4.94 0.32
CA ALA A 279 -17.25 -5.75 1.30
C ALA A 279 -18.75 -5.66 1.08
N GLY A 280 -19.29 -4.46 0.88
CA GLY A 280 -20.71 -4.25 0.67
C GLY A 280 -21.19 -4.68 -0.73
N ALA A 281 -20.35 -4.50 -1.77
CA ALA A 281 -20.68 -4.96 -3.12
C ALA A 281 -20.79 -6.49 -3.19
N ILE A 282 -19.83 -7.19 -2.63
CA ILE A 282 -19.83 -8.67 -2.55
C ILE A 282 -21.00 -9.15 -1.71
N ALA A 283 -21.26 -8.51 -0.55
CA ALA A 283 -22.38 -8.86 0.31
C ALA A 283 -23.73 -8.73 -0.41
N LYS A 284 -23.91 -7.64 -1.17
CA LYS A 284 -25.14 -7.45 -1.94
C LYS A 284 -25.29 -8.46 -3.07
N ASN A 285 -24.24 -8.67 -3.85
CA ASN A 285 -24.33 -9.52 -5.04
C ASN A 285 -24.41 -11.01 -4.73
N VAL A 286 -23.67 -11.50 -3.73
CA VAL A 286 -23.56 -12.94 -3.47
C VAL A 286 -24.46 -13.39 -2.32
N TRP A 287 -24.62 -12.57 -1.28
CA TRP A 287 -25.43 -12.89 -0.10
C TRP A 287 -26.74 -12.09 -0.01
N ASP A 288 -27.07 -11.30 -1.03
CA ASP A 288 -28.26 -10.44 -1.14
C ASP A 288 -28.56 -9.63 0.14
N THR A 289 -27.52 -9.09 0.75
CA THR A 289 -27.64 -8.29 1.97
C THR A 289 -26.89 -6.98 1.90
N THR A 290 -27.50 -5.93 2.45
CA THR A 290 -26.85 -4.64 2.72
C THR A 290 -26.66 -4.40 4.21
N ASN A 291 -27.16 -5.32 5.06
CA ASN A 291 -27.04 -5.19 6.50
C ASN A 291 -25.65 -5.63 6.98
N ALA A 292 -24.83 -4.68 7.35
CA ALA A 292 -23.45 -4.91 7.77
C ALA A 292 -23.30 -5.77 9.04
N THR A 293 -24.39 -5.95 9.83
CA THR A 293 -24.38 -6.80 11.02
C THR A 293 -24.88 -8.21 10.75
N SER A 294 -25.29 -8.52 9.52
CA SER A 294 -25.77 -9.85 9.13
C SER A 294 -24.63 -10.85 8.94
N ALA A 295 -24.95 -12.12 9.11
CA ALA A 295 -24.04 -13.24 8.85
C ALA A 295 -23.52 -13.23 7.39
N GLY A 296 -24.38 -12.91 6.44
CA GLY A 296 -24.05 -12.82 5.02
C GLY A 296 -23.02 -11.72 4.73
N TYR A 297 -23.16 -10.55 5.33
CA TYR A 297 -22.18 -9.47 5.20
C TYR A 297 -20.81 -9.87 5.78
N GLN A 298 -20.82 -10.53 6.93
CA GLN A 298 -19.58 -10.97 7.56
C GLN A 298 -18.90 -12.10 6.77
N ALA A 299 -19.69 -12.98 6.13
CA ALA A 299 -19.17 -13.98 5.20
C ALA A 299 -18.57 -13.32 3.95
N ALA A 300 -19.23 -12.30 3.40
CA ALA A 300 -18.70 -11.50 2.29
C ALA A 300 -17.36 -10.81 2.64
N GLY A 301 -17.23 -10.28 3.85
CA GLY A 301 -15.98 -9.69 4.34
C GLY A 301 -14.84 -10.70 4.41
N ASN A 302 -15.09 -11.92 4.87
CA ASN A 302 -14.09 -13.01 4.84
C ASN A 302 -13.74 -13.41 3.40
N TRP A 303 -14.74 -13.50 2.52
CA TRP A 303 -14.52 -13.85 1.13
C TRP A 303 -13.75 -12.77 0.38
N TYR A 304 -14.01 -11.50 0.67
CA TYR A 304 -13.19 -10.40 0.15
C TYR A 304 -11.70 -10.57 0.50
N GLY A 305 -11.38 -11.02 1.70
CA GLY A 305 -10.01 -11.35 2.08
C GLY A 305 -9.38 -12.41 1.17
N VAL A 306 -10.12 -13.49 0.86
CA VAL A 306 -9.68 -14.53 -0.09
C VAL A 306 -9.46 -13.93 -1.49
N LEU A 307 -10.40 -13.12 -1.96
CA LEU A 307 -10.31 -12.45 -3.26
C LEU A 307 -9.12 -11.48 -3.33
N ALA A 308 -8.84 -10.74 -2.27
CA ALA A 308 -7.68 -9.85 -2.17
C ALA A 308 -6.34 -10.63 -2.19
N ALA A 309 -6.30 -11.81 -1.58
CA ALA A 309 -5.15 -12.72 -1.68
C ALA A 309 -4.96 -13.23 -3.11
N VAL A 310 -6.04 -13.65 -3.78
CA VAL A 310 -6.02 -14.07 -5.19
C VAL A 310 -5.54 -12.93 -6.09
N GLN A 311 -6.05 -11.72 -5.87
CA GLN A 311 -5.59 -10.51 -6.57
C GLN A 311 -4.08 -10.30 -6.42
N SER A 312 -3.56 -10.43 -5.20
CA SER A 312 -2.12 -10.26 -4.93
C SER A 312 -1.27 -11.33 -5.62
N ILE A 313 -1.71 -12.59 -5.60
CA ILE A 313 -1.03 -13.69 -6.29
C ILE A 313 -1.04 -13.46 -7.80
N ALA A 314 -2.20 -13.11 -8.36
CA ALA A 314 -2.33 -12.80 -9.79
C ALA A 314 -1.42 -11.64 -10.20
N ALA A 315 -1.30 -10.60 -9.36
CA ALA A 315 -0.41 -9.48 -9.60
C ALA A 315 1.07 -9.91 -9.64
N VAL A 316 1.51 -10.76 -8.72
CA VAL A 316 2.88 -11.28 -8.70
C VAL A 316 3.19 -12.08 -9.98
N VAL A 317 2.29 -13.00 -10.34
CA VAL A 317 2.45 -13.79 -11.57
C VAL A 317 2.49 -12.91 -12.81
N TRP A 318 1.56 -11.94 -12.89
CA TRP A 318 1.49 -11.05 -14.05
C TRP A 318 2.68 -10.09 -14.13
N SER A 319 3.20 -9.60 -13.02
CA SER A 319 4.42 -8.79 -12.99
C SER A 319 5.62 -9.52 -13.60
N TYR A 320 5.72 -10.85 -13.38
CA TYR A 320 6.74 -11.67 -14.02
C TYR A 320 6.54 -11.77 -15.54
N VAL A 321 5.30 -11.80 -16.02
CA VAL A 321 4.97 -11.75 -17.46
C VAL A 321 5.38 -10.39 -18.04
N LEU A 322 4.99 -9.30 -17.36
CA LEU A 322 5.28 -7.93 -17.80
C LEU A 322 6.79 -7.64 -17.88
N ALA A 323 7.58 -8.21 -16.96
CA ALA A 323 9.03 -8.06 -16.97
C ALA A 323 9.71 -8.68 -18.22
N LYS A 324 9.04 -9.57 -18.94
CA LYS A 324 9.52 -10.18 -20.18
C LYS A 324 9.04 -9.45 -21.44
N VAL A 325 8.15 -8.48 -21.29
CA VAL A 325 7.62 -7.70 -22.43
C VAL A 325 8.71 -6.76 -22.94
N PRO A 326 9.06 -6.81 -24.25
CA PRO A 326 10.03 -5.86 -24.81
C PRO A 326 9.58 -4.41 -24.67
N ASN A 327 10.54 -3.50 -24.51
CA ASN A 327 10.29 -2.06 -24.28
C ASN A 327 9.28 -1.44 -25.27
N LYS A 328 9.38 -1.79 -26.54
CA LYS A 328 8.48 -1.29 -27.61
C LYS A 328 6.99 -1.62 -27.37
N TYR A 329 6.69 -2.61 -26.51
CA TYR A 329 5.32 -3.04 -26.19
C TYR A 329 4.89 -2.66 -24.78
N HIS A 330 5.70 -1.92 -24.01
CA HIS A 330 5.35 -1.54 -22.63
C HIS A 330 4.01 -0.82 -22.53
N LYS A 331 3.71 0.12 -23.44
CA LYS A 331 2.41 0.81 -23.47
C LYS A 331 1.26 -0.17 -23.71
N LEU A 332 1.43 -1.10 -24.65
CA LEU A 332 0.39 -2.10 -24.93
C LEU A 332 0.19 -3.03 -23.73
N GLY A 333 1.27 -3.47 -23.08
CA GLY A 333 1.22 -4.27 -21.86
C GLY A 333 0.55 -3.51 -20.72
N TYR A 334 0.84 -2.21 -20.58
CA TYR A 334 0.23 -1.34 -19.56
C TYR A 334 -1.27 -1.15 -19.83
N ALA A 335 -1.63 -0.66 -21.00
CA ALA A 335 -3.03 -0.43 -21.38
C ALA A 335 -3.86 -1.73 -21.33
N GLY A 336 -3.31 -2.84 -21.86
CA GLY A 336 -3.96 -4.15 -21.82
C GLY A 336 -4.22 -4.65 -20.39
N SER A 337 -3.23 -4.47 -19.49
CA SER A 337 -3.41 -4.82 -18.08
C SER A 337 -4.54 -4.02 -17.44
N LEU A 338 -4.60 -2.71 -17.68
CA LEU A 338 -5.65 -1.84 -17.13
C LEU A 338 -7.03 -2.18 -17.72
N LEU A 339 -7.14 -2.48 -19.02
CA LEU A 339 -8.41 -2.89 -19.63
C LEU A 339 -8.93 -4.21 -19.07
N LEU A 340 -8.06 -5.20 -18.87
CA LEU A 340 -8.44 -6.46 -18.22
C LEU A 340 -8.94 -6.21 -16.79
N GLY A 341 -8.27 -5.35 -16.04
CA GLY A 341 -8.74 -4.95 -14.72
C GLY A 341 -10.07 -4.19 -14.75
N ALA A 342 -10.26 -3.28 -15.69
CA ALA A 342 -11.53 -2.58 -15.89
C ALA A 342 -12.69 -3.56 -16.12
N PHE A 343 -12.46 -4.56 -16.96
CA PHE A 343 -13.40 -5.65 -17.16
C PHE A 343 -13.63 -6.44 -15.87
N GLY A 344 -12.56 -6.71 -15.08
CA GLY A 344 -12.68 -7.35 -13.77
C GLY A 344 -13.56 -6.56 -12.81
N PHE A 345 -13.40 -5.24 -12.71
CA PHE A 345 -14.27 -4.36 -11.91
C PHE A 345 -15.73 -4.44 -12.35
N ILE A 346 -16.00 -4.28 -13.64
CA ILE A 346 -17.36 -4.25 -14.20
C ILE A 346 -18.03 -5.61 -14.04
N SER A 347 -17.28 -6.71 -14.19
CA SER A 347 -17.83 -8.06 -14.09
C SER A 347 -18.42 -8.40 -12.73
N VAL A 348 -17.94 -7.76 -11.64
CA VAL A 348 -18.47 -7.94 -10.30
C VAL A 348 -19.98 -7.67 -10.24
N PHE A 349 -20.48 -6.72 -11.05
CA PHE A 349 -21.89 -6.39 -11.11
C PHE A 349 -22.78 -7.56 -11.59
N PHE A 350 -22.25 -8.36 -12.51
CA PHE A 350 -23.00 -9.47 -13.14
C PHE A 350 -22.85 -10.82 -12.43
N ILE A 351 -21.91 -10.91 -11.49
CA ILE A 351 -21.56 -12.18 -10.83
C ILE A 351 -22.23 -12.24 -9.46
N HIS A 352 -23.06 -13.28 -9.28
CA HIS A 352 -23.80 -13.55 -8.04
C HIS A 352 -23.32 -14.82 -7.31
N ASP A 353 -22.22 -15.42 -7.80
CA ASP A 353 -21.60 -16.58 -7.20
C ASP A 353 -20.21 -16.24 -6.65
N GLN A 354 -19.93 -16.66 -5.43
CA GLN A 354 -18.66 -16.34 -4.76
C GLN A 354 -17.41 -16.89 -5.48
N TRP A 355 -17.52 -18.09 -6.08
CA TRP A 355 -16.38 -18.73 -6.73
C TRP A 355 -16.04 -18.06 -8.06
N THR A 356 -17.05 -17.66 -8.81
CA THR A 356 -16.87 -16.97 -10.10
C THR A 356 -16.23 -15.59 -9.91
N LEU A 357 -16.40 -14.93 -8.76
CA LEU A 357 -15.73 -13.68 -8.43
C LEU A 357 -14.20 -13.80 -8.40
N ILE A 358 -13.64 -14.99 -8.23
CA ILE A 358 -12.20 -15.24 -8.32
C ILE A 358 -11.66 -14.75 -9.66
N ILE A 359 -12.38 -14.98 -10.75
CA ILE A 359 -11.97 -14.54 -12.09
C ILE A 359 -11.88 -13.00 -12.15
N SER A 360 -12.88 -12.30 -11.61
CA SER A 360 -12.88 -10.83 -11.55
C SER A 360 -11.64 -10.31 -10.82
N TYR A 361 -11.30 -10.90 -9.68
CA TYR A 361 -10.17 -10.45 -8.87
C TYR A 361 -8.80 -10.86 -9.43
N ILE A 362 -8.72 -11.94 -10.21
CA ILE A 362 -7.52 -12.24 -11.04
C ILE A 362 -7.31 -11.09 -12.04
N LEU A 363 -8.35 -10.66 -12.74
CA LEU A 363 -8.27 -9.57 -13.71
C LEU A 363 -7.91 -8.22 -13.04
N VAL A 364 -8.45 -7.95 -11.86
CA VAL A 364 -8.07 -6.79 -11.04
C VAL A 364 -6.59 -6.87 -10.62
N GLY A 365 -6.10 -8.06 -10.28
CA GLY A 365 -4.69 -8.31 -9.97
C GLY A 365 -3.75 -8.04 -11.17
N ILE A 366 -4.20 -8.34 -12.38
CA ILE A 366 -3.48 -8.00 -13.62
C ILE A 366 -3.31 -6.48 -13.75
N ALA A 367 -4.37 -5.71 -13.50
CA ALA A 367 -4.29 -4.24 -13.51
C ALA A 367 -3.36 -3.72 -12.41
N TRP A 368 -3.44 -4.30 -11.21
CA TRP A 368 -2.55 -3.95 -10.10
C TRP A 368 -1.08 -4.13 -10.45
N ALA A 369 -0.73 -5.22 -11.14
CA ALA A 369 0.62 -5.44 -11.65
C ALA A 369 1.03 -4.36 -12.65
N GLY A 370 0.19 -4.04 -13.63
CA GLY A 370 0.47 -3.05 -14.66
C GLY A 370 0.74 -1.66 -14.08
N MET A 371 -0.13 -1.21 -13.16
CA MET A 371 -0.01 0.13 -12.56
C MET A 371 1.14 0.27 -11.56
N ASN A 372 1.73 -0.82 -11.09
CA ASN A 372 2.90 -0.78 -10.20
C ASN A 372 4.23 -1.04 -10.94
N THR A 373 4.21 -1.71 -12.09
CA THR A 373 5.43 -2.09 -12.82
C THR A 373 5.92 -0.97 -13.76
N TYR A 374 5.06 -0.50 -14.65
CA TYR A 374 5.47 0.41 -15.72
C TYR A 374 5.67 1.88 -15.32
N PRO A 375 4.87 2.49 -14.45
CA PRO A 375 4.98 3.92 -14.15
C PRO A 375 6.35 4.33 -13.62
N LEU A 376 6.89 3.59 -12.66
CA LEU A 376 8.21 3.87 -12.11
C LEU A 376 9.30 3.72 -13.17
N THR A 377 9.24 2.67 -13.98
CA THR A 377 10.20 2.44 -15.07
C THR A 377 10.19 3.60 -16.07
N ILE A 378 8.99 4.02 -16.53
CA ILE A 378 8.86 5.11 -17.52
C ILE A 378 9.34 6.44 -16.93
N VAL A 379 8.95 6.75 -15.69
CA VAL A 379 9.33 8.01 -15.03
C VAL A 379 10.83 8.06 -14.76
N THR A 380 11.42 6.98 -14.22
CA THR A 380 12.87 6.95 -13.93
C THR A 380 13.72 7.02 -15.19
N ASN A 381 13.29 6.41 -16.29
CA ASN A 381 13.98 6.51 -17.58
C ASN A 381 13.91 7.90 -18.19
N ALA A 382 12.86 8.68 -17.90
CA ALA A 382 12.68 10.03 -18.39
C ALA A 382 13.39 11.11 -17.55
N LEU A 383 13.84 10.77 -16.34
CA LEU A 383 14.51 11.69 -15.43
C LEU A 383 16.05 11.56 -15.61
N SER A 384 16.73 12.68 -15.82
CA SER A 384 18.18 12.76 -15.69
C SER A 384 18.56 12.68 -14.21
N GLY A 385 19.54 11.86 -13.83
CA GLY A 385 19.91 11.47 -12.47
C GLY A 385 19.99 12.53 -11.35
N LYS A 386 20.08 13.84 -11.67
CA LYS A 386 19.97 14.93 -10.70
C LYS A 386 18.55 14.98 -10.13
N HIS A 387 18.42 15.05 -8.80
CA HIS A 387 17.15 15.18 -8.08
C HIS A 387 16.18 13.97 -8.22
N MET A 388 16.67 12.80 -8.62
CA MET A 388 15.82 11.60 -8.80
C MET A 388 14.98 11.31 -7.56
N GLY A 389 15.56 11.35 -6.36
CA GLY A 389 14.85 11.11 -5.09
C GLY A 389 13.71 12.10 -4.85
N THR A 390 13.93 13.39 -5.18
CA THR A 390 12.88 14.42 -5.04
C THR A 390 11.75 14.19 -6.04
N TYR A 391 12.06 13.84 -7.29
CA TYR A 391 11.04 13.50 -8.28
C TYR A 391 10.22 12.26 -7.90
N LEU A 392 10.85 11.23 -7.35
CA LEU A 392 10.15 10.04 -6.86
C LEU A 392 9.25 10.37 -5.65
N GLY A 393 9.70 11.26 -4.79
CA GLY A 393 8.87 11.81 -3.69
C GLY A 393 7.66 12.57 -4.21
N LEU A 394 7.83 13.44 -5.22
CA LEU A 394 6.74 14.15 -5.90
C LEU A 394 5.79 13.18 -6.63
N PHE A 395 6.35 12.13 -7.22
CA PHE A 395 5.56 11.08 -7.87
C PHE A 395 4.66 10.31 -6.89
N ASN A 396 5.04 10.22 -5.61
CA ASN A 396 4.15 9.67 -4.58
C ASN A 396 2.85 10.48 -4.44
N GLY A 397 2.85 11.77 -4.78
CA GLY A 397 1.64 12.58 -4.90
C GLY A 397 0.67 12.05 -5.95
N SER A 398 1.15 11.45 -7.03
CA SER A 398 0.32 10.79 -8.06
C SER A 398 -0.40 9.54 -7.55
N ILE A 399 0.01 9.01 -6.40
CA ILE A 399 -0.62 7.89 -5.70
C ILE A 399 -1.68 8.42 -4.72
N CYS A 400 -1.31 9.36 -3.86
CA CYS A 400 -2.14 9.81 -2.75
C CYS A 400 -3.26 10.76 -3.18
N LEU A 401 -2.95 11.73 -4.05
CA LEU A 401 -3.94 12.75 -4.47
C LEU A 401 -5.18 12.15 -5.17
N PRO A 402 -5.06 11.21 -6.12
CA PRO A 402 -6.24 10.58 -6.72
C PRO A 402 -7.14 9.85 -5.72
N GLN A 403 -6.55 9.21 -4.72
CA GLN A 403 -7.29 8.52 -3.66
C GLN A 403 -8.07 9.50 -2.79
N ILE A 404 -7.45 10.66 -2.46
CA ILE A 404 -8.13 11.75 -1.75
C ILE A 404 -9.28 12.30 -2.57
N VAL A 405 -9.05 12.56 -3.87
CA VAL A 405 -10.09 13.07 -4.79
C VAL A 405 -11.23 12.04 -4.93
N ALA A 406 -10.92 10.76 -5.10
CA ALA A 406 -11.92 9.69 -5.18
C ALA A 406 -12.79 9.63 -3.91
N SER A 407 -12.15 9.72 -2.74
CA SER A 407 -12.85 9.71 -1.46
C SER A 407 -13.77 10.92 -1.29
N LEU A 408 -13.32 12.11 -1.68
CA LEU A 408 -14.15 13.33 -1.65
C LEU A 408 -15.31 13.27 -2.65
N LEU A 409 -15.04 12.83 -3.88
CA LEU A 409 -16.07 12.71 -4.90
C LEU A 409 -17.10 11.63 -4.57
N SER A 410 -16.78 10.65 -3.73
CA SER A 410 -17.71 9.59 -3.34
C SER A 410 -18.98 10.13 -2.71
N PHE A 411 -18.94 11.25 -1.99
CA PHE A 411 -20.12 11.89 -1.39
C PHE A 411 -21.16 12.36 -2.42
N ALA A 412 -20.71 12.77 -3.60
CA ALA A 412 -21.61 13.16 -4.68
C ALA A 412 -21.95 11.97 -5.59
N LEU A 413 -20.96 11.10 -5.86
CA LEU A 413 -21.12 10.01 -6.81
C LEU A 413 -21.92 8.85 -6.25
N PHE A 414 -21.80 8.54 -4.96
CA PHE A 414 -22.54 7.42 -4.35
C PHE A 414 -24.05 7.59 -4.43
N PRO A 415 -24.64 8.75 -4.05
CA PRO A 415 -26.07 9.00 -4.27
C PRO A 415 -26.45 9.06 -5.75
N LEU A 416 -25.64 9.65 -6.61
CA LEU A 416 -25.86 9.73 -8.06
C LEU A 416 -25.95 8.33 -8.70
N PHE A 417 -25.17 7.39 -8.20
CA PHE A 417 -25.20 5.98 -8.64
C PHE A 417 -26.14 5.09 -7.83
N GLY A 418 -27.20 5.70 -7.24
CA GLY A 418 -28.30 4.98 -6.62
C GLY A 418 -28.00 4.41 -5.22
N ASN A 419 -27.07 4.98 -4.48
CA ASN A 419 -26.63 4.52 -3.16
C ASN A 419 -26.20 3.03 -3.16
N SER A 420 -25.58 2.59 -4.25
CA SER A 420 -25.21 1.20 -4.47
C SER A 420 -23.68 1.02 -4.47
N GLN A 421 -23.17 0.24 -3.52
CA GLN A 421 -21.75 -0.11 -3.50
C GLN A 421 -21.32 -0.92 -4.74
N VAL A 422 -22.26 -1.70 -5.32
CA VAL A 422 -22.02 -2.45 -6.56
C VAL A 422 -21.83 -1.50 -7.76
N ASN A 423 -22.66 -0.45 -7.86
CA ASN A 423 -22.56 0.52 -8.94
C ASN A 423 -21.24 1.32 -8.87
N MET A 424 -20.68 1.50 -7.68
CA MET A 424 -19.35 2.12 -7.52
C MET A 424 -18.22 1.26 -8.11
N PHE A 425 -18.41 -0.06 -8.21
CA PHE A 425 -17.48 -0.94 -8.94
C PHE A 425 -17.54 -0.69 -10.45
N ILE A 426 -18.73 -0.52 -11.02
CA ILE A 426 -18.85 -0.14 -12.45
C ILE A 426 -18.13 1.17 -12.70
N LEU A 427 -18.35 2.16 -11.84
CA LEU A 427 -17.68 3.45 -11.94
C LEU A 427 -16.15 3.30 -11.86
N GLY A 428 -15.64 2.51 -10.90
CA GLY A 428 -14.22 2.17 -10.79
C GLY A 428 -13.67 1.54 -12.08
N GLY A 429 -14.42 0.61 -12.68
CA GLY A 429 -14.07 0.00 -13.95
C GLY A 429 -14.02 0.98 -15.12
N ILE A 430 -15.01 1.88 -15.21
CA ILE A 430 -15.04 2.95 -16.23
C ILE A 430 -13.83 3.88 -16.08
N VAL A 431 -13.53 4.32 -14.85
CA VAL A 431 -12.38 5.18 -14.55
C VAL A 431 -11.07 4.47 -14.89
N LEU A 432 -10.95 3.19 -14.59
CA LEU A 432 -9.76 2.40 -14.94
C LEU A 432 -9.60 2.23 -16.45
N ALA A 433 -10.70 2.09 -17.21
CA ALA A 433 -10.69 2.07 -18.67
C ALA A 433 -10.25 3.41 -19.25
N LEU A 434 -10.66 4.55 -18.66
CA LEU A 434 -10.13 5.87 -19.02
C LEU A 434 -8.63 5.96 -18.75
N GLY A 435 -8.16 5.34 -17.65
CA GLY A 435 -6.72 5.17 -17.37
C GLY A 435 -6.01 4.41 -18.49
N ALA A 436 -6.58 3.31 -18.97
CA ALA A 436 -6.02 2.53 -20.07
C ALA A 436 -5.94 3.34 -21.37
N LEU A 437 -6.98 4.11 -21.71
CA LEU A 437 -6.98 5.00 -22.87
C LEU A 437 -5.92 6.11 -22.74
N SER A 438 -5.74 6.65 -21.54
CA SER A 438 -4.76 7.71 -21.28
C SER A 438 -3.30 7.23 -21.41
N VAL A 439 -3.03 5.91 -21.38
CA VAL A 439 -1.69 5.35 -21.70
C VAL A 439 -1.21 5.78 -23.08
N GLY A 440 -2.13 5.96 -24.04
CA GLY A 440 -1.80 6.47 -25.38
C GLY A 440 -1.11 7.86 -25.37
N THR A 441 -1.32 8.66 -24.32
CA THR A 441 -0.70 9.99 -24.19
C THR A 441 0.76 9.94 -23.75
N ILE A 442 1.23 8.81 -23.23
CA ILE A 442 2.61 8.65 -22.77
C ILE A 442 3.54 8.72 -23.98
N LYS A 443 4.46 9.68 -23.96
CA LYS A 443 5.55 9.78 -24.93
C LYS A 443 6.80 9.21 -24.28
N GLU A 444 7.11 7.97 -24.62
CA GLU A 444 8.38 7.36 -24.23
C GLU A 444 9.47 7.85 -25.17
N THR A 445 10.49 8.45 -24.65
CA THR A 445 11.77 8.65 -25.31
C THR A 445 12.65 7.46 -24.93
N TYR A 446 12.69 6.43 -25.76
CA TYR A 446 13.74 5.43 -25.64
C TYR A 446 15.02 6.07 -26.21
N ALA A 447 16.10 6.08 -25.40
CA ALA A 447 17.42 6.26 -25.96
C ALA A 447 17.67 5.07 -26.90
N GLU A 448 17.91 5.37 -28.18
CA GLU A 448 18.29 4.39 -29.20
C GLU A 448 19.64 3.74 -28.86
#